data_fc1f5ffd70c22e93ed5d965576ca9e96
#
_entry.id   fc1f5ffd70c22e93ed5d965576ca9e96
#
_cell.length_a   1.000
_cell.length_b   1.000
_cell.length_c   1.000
_cell.angle_alpha   90.00
_cell.angle_beta   90.00
_cell.angle_gamma   90.00
#
_symmetry.space_group_name_H-M   'P 1'
#
loop_
_entity.id
_entity.type
_entity.pdbx_description
1 polymer ?
#
loop_
_entity_poly.entity_id
_entity_poly.type
_entity_poly.pdbx_seq_one_letter_code
_entity_poly.pdbx_strand_id
1 'polypeptide(L)'
;MAEMTFWDHLDELRKVLFRVIGVWFVLAIGYFIAMPYLFDHVILAPCHNDFIFYDLLRHIGQALDLTDDFFTQEFQVKLVNINLAAPFFIHMSTAFWMSVVTAMPYIFFEVWRFINPALYPNERKGVRKALTIGTGMFFIGVLMGYFMAVSYTHLRAHETVLDL
;
A
#
# COMPACT_ATOMS: atom_id res chain seq x y z
N MET A 1 35.56 -22.26 2.85
CA MET A 1 34.53 -21.31 2.41
C MET A 1 35.15 -20.55 1.26
N ALA A 2 34.60 -20.62 0.08
CA ALA A 2 35.12 -19.85 -1.07
C ALA A 2 34.88 -18.37 -0.72
N GLU A 3 35.97 -17.62 -0.58
CA GLU A 3 35.89 -16.16 -0.47
C GLU A 3 35.34 -15.66 -1.80
N MET A 4 34.10 -15.15 -1.77
CA MET A 4 33.50 -14.54 -2.95
C MET A 4 34.33 -13.30 -3.29
N THR A 5 34.83 -13.25 -4.50
CA THR A 5 35.59 -12.11 -5.00
C THR A 5 34.65 -10.91 -5.10
N PHE A 6 35.14 -9.69 -4.91
CA PHE A 6 34.34 -8.46 -5.03
C PHE A 6 33.52 -8.43 -6.35
N TRP A 7 34.05 -8.91 -7.42
CA TRP A 7 33.39 -8.99 -8.73
C TRP A 7 32.23 -9.98 -8.76
N ASP A 8 32.34 -11.12 -8.07
CA ASP A 8 31.27 -12.10 -7.96
C ASP A 8 30.08 -11.52 -7.17
N HIS A 9 30.39 -10.68 -6.17
CA HIS A 9 29.35 -10.01 -5.38
C HIS A 9 28.60 -8.93 -6.21
N LEU A 10 29.31 -8.19 -7.07
CA LEU A 10 28.69 -7.25 -8.01
C LEU A 10 27.79 -7.94 -9.05
N ASP A 11 28.22 -9.10 -9.56
CA ASP A 11 27.41 -9.88 -10.50
C ASP A 11 26.14 -10.43 -9.86
N GLU A 12 26.21 -10.84 -8.59
CA GLU A 12 25.02 -11.28 -7.84
C GLU A 12 24.08 -10.11 -7.57
N LEU A 13 24.61 -8.94 -7.18
CA LEU A 13 23.81 -7.71 -7.00
C LEU A 13 23.07 -7.34 -8.28
N ARG A 14 23.76 -7.39 -9.42
CA ARG A 14 23.16 -7.11 -10.73
C ARG A 14 21.97 -8.05 -11.00
N LYS A 15 22.15 -9.37 -10.76
CA LYS A 15 21.07 -10.36 -10.97
C LYS A 15 19.86 -10.10 -10.06
N VAL A 16 20.10 -9.76 -8.79
CA VAL A 16 19.05 -9.40 -7.84
C VAL A 16 18.29 -8.15 -8.32
N LEU A 17 19.03 -7.12 -8.74
CA LEU A 17 18.45 -5.87 -9.23
C LEU A 17 17.54 -6.11 -10.45
N PHE A 18 18.02 -6.84 -11.45
CA PHE A 18 17.21 -7.17 -12.63
C PHE A 18 15.98 -7.99 -12.28
N ARG A 19 16.05 -8.90 -11.30
CA ARG A 19 14.93 -9.70 -10.85
C ARG A 19 13.88 -8.83 -10.14
N VAL A 20 14.32 -7.94 -9.26
CA VAL A 20 13.44 -7.00 -8.54
C VAL A 20 12.75 -6.08 -9.52
N ILE A 21 13.48 -5.47 -10.46
CA ILE A 21 12.91 -4.58 -11.48
C ILE A 21 11.93 -5.36 -12.37
N GLY A 22 12.26 -6.57 -12.78
CA GLY A 22 11.39 -7.42 -13.59
C GLY A 22 10.08 -7.73 -12.90
N VAL A 23 10.11 -8.16 -11.64
CA VAL A 23 8.91 -8.46 -10.85
C VAL A 23 8.09 -7.19 -10.62
N TRP A 24 8.73 -6.08 -10.26
CA TRP A 24 8.03 -4.81 -10.10
C TRP A 24 7.33 -4.36 -11.39
N PHE A 25 7.99 -4.49 -12.54
CA PHE A 25 7.42 -4.11 -13.84
C PHE A 25 6.20 -4.98 -14.21
N VAL A 26 6.29 -6.30 -13.96
CA VAL A 26 5.14 -7.21 -14.16
C VAL A 26 3.98 -6.83 -13.24
N LEU A 27 4.25 -6.51 -11.97
CA LEU A 27 3.22 -6.03 -11.04
C LEU A 27 2.63 -4.70 -11.50
N ALA A 28 3.44 -3.76 -11.98
CA ALA A 28 2.96 -2.47 -12.48
C ALA A 28 2.00 -2.62 -13.67
N ILE A 29 2.33 -3.49 -14.63
CA ILE A 29 1.45 -3.81 -15.75
C ILE A 29 0.17 -4.49 -15.24
N GLY A 30 0.30 -5.46 -14.33
CA GLY A 30 -0.85 -6.16 -13.75
C GLY A 30 -1.82 -5.20 -13.05
N TYR A 31 -1.29 -4.28 -12.22
CA TYR A 31 -2.10 -3.25 -11.57
C TYR A 31 -2.70 -2.27 -12.55
N PHE A 32 -1.98 -1.89 -13.60
CA PHE A 32 -2.53 -1.00 -14.64
C PHE A 32 -3.74 -1.63 -15.34
N ILE A 33 -3.68 -2.92 -15.65
CA ILE A 33 -4.81 -3.66 -16.26
C ILE A 33 -5.95 -3.84 -15.26
N ALA A 34 -5.65 -4.12 -13.99
CA ALA A 34 -6.64 -4.31 -12.94
C ALA A 34 -7.21 -2.99 -12.39
N MET A 35 -6.68 -1.83 -12.83
CA MET A 35 -6.97 -0.52 -12.26
C MET A 35 -8.46 -0.16 -12.26
N PRO A 36 -9.26 -0.39 -13.32
CA PRO A 36 -10.68 -0.08 -13.28
C PRO A 36 -11.40 -0.77 -12.11
N TYR A 37 -11.08 -2.04 -11.88
CA TYR A 37 -11.65 -2.80 -10.77
C TYR A 37 -11.14 -2.35 -9.39
N LEU A 38 -9.84 -2.09 -9.27
CA LEU A 38 -9.24 -1.63 -8.02
C LEU A 38 -9.71 -0.22 -7.65
N PHE A 39 -9.89 0.64 -8.66
CA PHE A 39 -10.34 2.00 -8.43
C PHE A 39 -11.72 2.03 -7.76
N ASP A 40 -12.65 1.23 -8.25
CA ASP A 40 -14.00 1.14 -7.70
C ASP A 40 -14.03 0.45 -6.32
N HIS A 41 -13.29 -0.63 -6.13
CA HIS A 41 -13.39 -1.47 -4.93
C HIS A 41 -12.41 -1.12 -3.81
N VAL A 42 -11.31 -0.42 -4.08
CA VAL A 42 -10.28 -0.09 -3.08
C VAL A 42 -10.19 1.41 -2.86
N ILE A 43 -10.11 2.20 -3.93
CA ILE A 43 -9.88 3.65 -3.83
C ILE A 43 -11.18 4.39 -3.57
N LEU A 44 -12.27 4.02 -4.26
CA LEU A 44 -13.60 4.59 -4.05
C LEU A 44 -14.42 3.84 -2.99
N ALA A 45 -13.95 2.70 -2.49
CA ALA A 45 -14.63 1.97 -1.42
C ALA A 45 -14.99 2.85 -0.20
N PRO A 46 -14.10 3.75 0.27
CA PRO A 46 -14.45 4.67 1.35
C PRO A 46 -15.55 5.69 1.01
N CYS A 47 -15.85 5.89 -0.28
CA CYS A 47 -16.93 6.79 -0.74
C CYS A 47 -18.30 6.08 -0.83
N HIS A 48 -18.36 4.75 -0.58
CA HIS A 48 -19.58 3.97 -0.53
C HIS A 48 -19.94 3.62 0.92
N ASN A 49 -21.24 3.67 1.25
CA ASN A 49 -21.73 3.39 2.59
C ASN A 49 -21.51 1.95 3.09
N ASP A 50 -21.20 1.00 2.20
CA ASP A 50 -21.00 -0.44 2.51
C ASP A 50 -19.55 -0.79 2.88
N PHE A 51 -18.73 0.19 3.23
CA PHE A 51 -17.34 -0.08 3.56
C PHE A 51 -17.21 -0.70 4.96
N ILE A 52 -16.48 -1.82 5.06
CA ILE A 52 -16.27 -2.61 6.30
C ILE A 52 -15.81 -1.75 7.49
N PHE A 53 -15.10 -0.66 7.24
CA PHE A 53 -14.65 0.26 8.27
C PHE A 53 -15.81 1.04 8.92
N TYR A 54 -16.85 1.41 8.17
CA TYR A 54 -18.03 2.07 8.72
C TYR A 54 -18.85 1.11 9.59
N ASP A 55 -18.92 -0.18 9.22
CA ASP A 55 -19.51 -1.21 10.06
C ASP A 55 -18.75 -1.41 11.37
N LEU A 56 -17.42 -1.39 11.30
CA LEU A 56 -16.57 -1.46 12.49
C LEU A 56 -16.74 -0.22 13.39
N LEU A 57 -16.74 0.99 12.79
CA LEU A 57 -17.00 2.24 13.50
C LEU A 57 -18.41 2.28 14.12
N ARG A 58 -19.40 1.77 13.41
CA ARG A 58 -20.78 1.65 13.90
C ARG A 58 -20.86 0.72 15.11
N HIS A 59 -20.19 -0.43 15.07
CA HIS A 59 -20.10 -1.32 16.23
C HIS A 59 -19.37 -0.70 17.42
N ILE A 60 -18.30 0.06 17.17
CA ILE A 60 -17.57 0.77 18.24
C ILE A 60 -18.41 1.94 18.76
N GLY A 61 -19.09 2.69 17.89
CA GLY A 61 -19.99 3.79 18.26
C GLY A 61 -21.17 3.33 19.11
N GLN A 62 -21.78 2.19 18.75
CA GLN A 62 -22.85 1.56 19.54
C GLN A 62 -22.35 1.07 20.92
N ALA A 63 -21.11 0.58 20.99
CA ALA A 63 -20.49 0.17 22.25
C ALA A 63 -20.16 1.36 23.17
N LEU A 64 -20.02 2.56 22.62
CA LEU A 64 -19.68 3.80 23.34
C LEU A 64 -20.89 4.75 23.53
N ASP A 65 -22.11 4.30 23.17
CA ASP A 65 -23.37 5.08 23.30
C ASP A 65 -23.32 6.47 22.64
N LEU A 66 -22.57 6.58 21.53
CA LEU A 66 -22.48 7.78 20.70
C LEU A 66 -23.64 7.79 19.71
N THR A 67 -24.40 8.88 19.69
CA THR A 67 -25.64 9.06 18.92
C THR A 67 -25.50 8.72 17.44
N ASP A 68 -26.49 7.98 16.91
CA ASP A 68 -26.58 7.46 15.53
C ASP A 68 -26.58 8.53 14.42
N ASP A 69 -26.79 9.81 14.74
CA ASP A 69 -26.91 10.91 13.77
C ASP A 69 -25.60 11.22 13.01
N PHE A 70 -24.46 10.83 13.54
CA PHE A 70 -23.16 11.12 12.92
C PHE A 70 -22.81 10.13 11.78
N PHE A 71 -23.45 8.96 11.75
CA PHE A 71 -23.10 7.85 10.84
C PHE A 71 -24.13 7.58 9.74
N THR A 72 -25.25 8.33 9.71
CA THR A 72 -26.39 8.08 8.80
C THR A 72 -26.42 8.96 7.56
N GLN A 73 -25.48 9.88 7.36
CA GLN A 73 -25.46 10.70 6.14
C GLN A 73 -24.98 9.88 4.94
N GLU A 74 -25.87 9.64 4.00
CA GLU A 74 -25.56 9.07 2.68
C GLU A 74 -24.71 10.07 1.87
N PHE A 75 -23.41 9.80 1.80
CA PHE A 75 -22.48 10.57 0.97
C PHE A 75 -22.36 9.92 -0.42
N GLN A 76 -22.98 10.51 -1.43
CA GLN A 76 -22.72 10.18 -2.83
C GLN A 76 -21.78 11.24 -3.41
N VAL A 77 -20.49 10.95 -3.48
CA VAL A 77 -19.51 11.81 -4.13
C VAL A 77 -19.53 11.55 -5.64
N LYS A 78 -20.18 12.45 -6.40
CA LYS A 78 -20.14 12.42 -7.86
C LYS A 78 -18.85 13.07 -8.35
N LEU A 79 -17.86 12.27 -8.72
CA LEU A 79 -16.61 12.76 -9.30
C LEU A 79 -16.86 13.28 -10.73
N VAL A 80 -16.86 14.60 -10.89
CA VAL A 80 -16.93 15.25 -12.22
C VAL A 80 -15.52 15.64 -12.66
N ASN A 81 -15.01 14.98 -13.67
CA ASN A 81 -13.67 15.23 -14.19
C ASN A 81 -13.77 16.07 -15.47
N ILE A 82 -13.28 17.31 -15.38
CA ILE A 82 -13.33 18.28 -16.49
C ILE A 82 -12.18 18.03 -17.49
N ASN A 83 -11.08 17.42 -17.05
CA ASN A 83 -9.89 17.15 -17.87
C ASN A 83 -9.86 15.70 -18.34
N LEU A 84 -9.86 15.47 -19.65
CA LEU A 84 -9.83 14.13 -20.25
C LEU A 84 -8.56 13.33 -19.89
N ALA A 85 -7.42 14.01 -19.71
CA ALA A 85 -6.14 13.40 -19.40
C ALA A 85 -5.95 13.07 -17.90
N ALA A 86 -6.66 13.74 -16.99
CA ALA A 86 -6.49 13.58 -15.56
C ALA A 86 -6.77 12.14 -15.06
N PRO A 87 -7.84 11.44 -15.49
CA PRO A 87 -8.07 10.06 -15.09
C PRO A 87 -6.94 9.13 -15.50
N PHE A 88 -6.38 9.32 -16.69
CA PHE A 88 -5.26 8.50 -17.17
C PHE A 88 -4.02 8.64 -16.28
N PHE A 89 -3.64 9.88 -15.93
CA PHE A 89 -2.50 10.12 -15.04
C PHE A 89 -2.74 9.59 -13.64
N ILE A 90 -3.97 9.70 -13.13
CA ILE A 90 -4.33 9.12 -11.82
C ILE A 90 -4.20 7.60 -11.87
N HIS A 91 -4.74 6.92 -12.88
CA HIS A 91 -4.62 5.49 -13.05
C HIS A 91 -3.16 5.03 -13.13
N MET A 92 -2.34 5.71 -13.93
CA MET A 92 -0.94 5.37 -14.09
C MET A 92 -0.15 5.57 -12.79
N SER A 93 -0.34 6.71 -12.12
CA SER A 93 0.30 7.02 -10.85
C SER A 93 -0.10 6.03 -9.75
N THR A 94 -1.38 5.72 -9.65
CA THR A 94 -1.88 4.79 -8.63
C THR A 94 -1.38 3.36 -8.88
N ALA A 95 -1.41 2.88 -10.12
CA ALA A 95 -0.87 1.57 -10.49
C ALA A 95 0.63 1.47 -10.16
N PHE A 96 1.39 2.53 -10.42
CA PHE A 96 2.80 2.62 -10.07
C PHE A 96 3.01 2.48 -8.55
N TRP A 97 2.33 3.30 -7.74
CA TRP A 97 2.51 3.26 -6.29
C TRP A 97 2.01 1.96 -5.67
N MET A 98 0.89 1.41 -6.13
CA MET A 98 0.38 0.12 -5.67
C MET A 98 1.36 -1.02 -5.99
N SER A 99 1.98 -1.00 -7.17
CA SER A 99 2.98 -2.00 -7.53
C SER A 99 4.24 -1.91 -6.66
N VAL A 100 4.70 -0.70 -6.33
CA VAL A 100 5.83 -0.49 -5.41
C VAL A 100 5.51 -1.05 -4.01
N VAL A 101 4.36 -0.70 -3.46
CA VAL A 101 3.93 -1.19 -2.12
C VAL A 101 3.85 -2.71 -2.10
N THR A 102 3.26 -3.33 -3.13
CA THR A 102 3.14 -4.79 -3.22
C THR A 102 4.48 -5.49 -3.51
N ALA A 103 5.40 -4.83 -4.20
CA ALA A 103 6.74 -5.36 -4.44
C ALA A 103 7.64 -5.34 -3.19
N MET A 104 7.35 -4.48 -2.19
CA MET A 104 8.19 -4.33 -0.99
C MET A 104 8.51 -5.64 -0.25
N PRO A 105 7.57 -6.53 0.07
CA PRO A 105 7.89 -7.79 0.72
C PRO A 105 8.81 -8.68 -0.14
N TYR A 106 8.63 -8.64 -1.45
CA TYR A 106 9.52 -9.36 -2.36
C TYR A 106 10.92 -8.73 -2.40
N ILE A 107 11.03 -7.42 -2.38
CA ILE A 107 12.31 -6.69 -2.29
C ILE A 107 13.04 -7.08 -1.00
N PHE A 108 12.37 -7.08 0.15
CA PHE A 108 12.96 -7.51 1.42
C PHE A 108 13.43 -8.96 1.38
N PHE A 109 12.69 -9.85 0.72
CA PHE A 109 13.09 -11.24 0.53
C PHE A 109 14.36 -11.37 -0.35
N GLU A 110 14.44 -10.64 -1.46
CA GLU A 110 15.62 -10.66 -2.33
C GLU A 110 16.83 -10.01 -1.65
N VAL A 111 16.66 -8.94 -0.91
CA VAL A 111 17.73 -8.34 -0.09
C VAL A 111 18.21 -9.34 0.95
N TRP A 112 17.31 -10.05 1.63
CA TRP A 112 17.72 -11.14 2.53
C TRP A 112 18.53 -12.21 1.83
N ARG A 113 18.07 -12.65 0.68
CA ARG A 113 18.77 -13.68 -0.12
C ARG A 113 20.17 -13.24 -0.53
N PHE A 114 20.33 -11.96 -0.85
CA PHE A 114 21.61 -11.36 -1.23
C PHE A 114 22.57 -11.25 -0.04
N ILE A 115 22.08 -10.83 1.11
CA ILE A 115 22.92 -10.61 2.31
C ILE A 115 23.23 -11.93 3.04
N ASN A 116 22.32 -12.90 3.00
CA ASN A 116 22.44 -14.15 3.75
C ASN A 116 23.76 -14.91 3.56
N PRO A 117 24.35 -15.05 2.35
CA PRO A 117 25.64 -15.72 2.17
C PRO A 117 26.81 -14.96 2.76
N ALA A 118 26.73 -13.64 2.90
CA ALA A 118 27.78 -12.78 3.44
C ALA A 118 27.78 -12.72 4.99
N LEU A 119 26.71 -13.17 5.65
CA LEU A 119 26.58 -13.14 7.11
C LEU A 119 27.15 -14.39 7.80
N TYR A 120 27.74 -14.18 8.98
CA TYR A 120 28.13 -15.26 9.89
C TYR A 120 26.91 -16.04 10.41
N PRO A 121 27.05 -17.35 10.71
CA PRO A 121 25.95 -18.19 11.14
C PRO A 121 25.18 -17.65 12.37
N ASN A 122 25.88 -16.96 13.27
CA ASN A 122 25.31 -16.38 14.47
C ASN A 122 24.45 -15.12 14.20
N GLU A 123 24.76 -14.38 13.13
CA GLU A 123 24.09 -13.12 12.76
C GLU A 123 22.85 -13.34 11.90
N ARG A 124 22.81 -14.42 11.13
CA ARG A 124 21.71 -14.77 10.22
C ARG A 124 20.34 -14.74 10.89
N LYS A 125 20.26 -15.24 12.15
CA LYS A 125 19.00 -15.28 12.91
C LYS A 125 18.52 -13.87 13.27
N GLY A 126 19.45 -12.97 13.64
CA GLY A 126 19.14 -11.59 14.01
C GLY A 126 18.63 -10.78 12.81
N VAL A 127 19.36 -10.82 11.70
CA VAL A 127 19.00 -10.07 10.49
C VAL A 127 17.69 -10.59 9.88
N ARG A 128 17.48 -11.90 9.86
CA ARG A 128 16.20 -12.48 9.42
C ARG A 128 15.02 -11.99 10.26
N LYS A 129 15.16 -11.97 11.59
CA LYS A 129 14.14 -11.42 12.49
C LYS A 129 13.90 -9.93 12.21
N ALA A 130 14.95 -9.14 12.05
CA ALA A 130 14.83 -7.71 11.77
C ALA A 130 14.08 -7.44 10.46
N LEU A 131 14.37 -8.18 9.39
CA LEU A 131 13.67 -8.06 8.11
C LEU A 131 12.21 -8.49 8.19
N THR A 132 11.91 -9.57 8.93
CA THR A 132 10.52 -10.02 9.13
C THR A 132 9.71 -8.99 9.92
N ILE A 133 10.29 -8.44 10.99
CA ILE A 133 9.64 -7.38 11.79
C ILE A 133 9.49 -6.11 10.95
N GLY A 134 10.52 -5.72 10.19
CA GLY A 134 10.49 -4.56 9.31
C GLY A 134 9.39 -4.68 8.24
N THR A 135 9.23 -5.86 7.64
CA THR A 135 8.14 -6.13 6.69
C THR A 135 6.76 -6.00 7.37
N GLY A 136 6.61 -6.55 8.57
CA GLY A 136 5.37 -6.42 9.35
C GLY A 136 5.04 -4.97 9.68
N MET A 137 6.02 -4.20 10.17
CA MET A 137 5.85 -2.77 10.46
C MET A 137 5.53 -1.94 9.21
N PHE A 138 6.12 -2.31 8.06
CA PHE A 138 5.79 -1.67 6.79
C PHE A 138 4.31 -1.82 6.43
N PHE A 139 3.74 -3.03 6.54
CA PHE A 139 2.31 -3.24 6.28
C PHE A 139 1.42 -2.51 7.29
N ILE A 140 1.81 -2.47 8.56
CA ILE A 140 1.08 -1.68 9.57
C ILE A 140 1.11 -0.19 9.18
N GLY A 141 2.26 0.34 8.73
CA GLY A 141 2.39 1.71 8.24
C GLY A 141 1.49 2.00 7.04
N VAL A 142 1.43 1.08 6.07
CA VAL A 142 0.53 1.20 4.90
C VAL A 142 -0.93 1.23 5.32
N LEU A 143 -1.34 0.35 6.23
CA LEU A 143 -2.71 0.33 6.76
C LEU A 143 -3.05 1.62 7.50
N MET A 144 -2.16 2.08 8.38
CA MET A 144 -2.34 3.35 9.11
C MET A 144 -2.44 4.53 8.14
N GLY A 145 -1.59 4.58 7.11
CA GLY A 145 -1.65 5.60 6.07
C GLY A 145 -2.97 5.60 5.31
N TYR A 146 -3.47 4.41 4.97
CA TYR A 146 -4.77 4.25 4.32
C TYR A 146 -5.92 4.76 5.22
N PHE A 147 -5.95 4.38 6.49
CA PHE A 147 -6.95 4.85 7.43
C PHE A 147 -6.89 6.36 7.66
N MET A 148 -5.69 6.94 7.76
CA MET A 148 -5.52 8.39 7.86
C MET A 148 -6.04 9.12 6.62
N ALA A 149 -5.76 8.61 5.43
CA ALA A 149 -6.25 9.20 4.18
C ALA A 149 -7.80 9.18 4.12
N VAL A 150 -8.42 8.07 4.51
CA VAL A 150 -9.88 7.93 4.59
C VAL A 150 -10.48 8.93 5.59
N SER A 151 -9.91 9.02 6.80
CA SER A 151 -10.38 9.95 7.84
C SER A 151 -10.24 11.42 7.42
N TYR A 152 -9.14 11.77 6.75
CA TYR A 152 -8.90 13.13 6.29
C TYR A 152 -9.88 13.57 5.19
N THR A 153 -10.18 12.69 4.24
CA THR A 153 -11.16 12.98 3.18
C THR A 153 -12.57 13.18 3.76
N HIS A 154 -12.92 12.42 4.79
CA HIS A 154 -14.22 12.55 5.46
C HIS A 154 -14.34 13.88 6.22
N LEU A 155 -13.30 14.29 6.97
CA LEU A 155 -13.28 15.57 7.70
C LEU A 155 -13.37 16.78 6.75
N ARG A 156 -12.65 16.76 5.64
CA ARG A 156 -12.65 17.86 4.67
C ARG A 156 -13.96 18.00 3.91
N ALA A 157 -14.65 16.90 3.66
CA ALA A 157 -16.00 16.94 3.10
C ALA A 157 -16.99 17.64 4.03
N HIS A 158 -16.79 17.56 5.34
CA HIS A 158 -17.62 18.20 6.35
C HIS A 158 -17.37 19.73 6.44
N GLU A 159 -16.11 20.16 6.27
CA GLU A 159 -15.77 21.61 6.29
C GLU A 159 -16.35 22.36 5.10
N THR A 160 -16.34 21.77 3.90
CA THR A 160 -16.87 22.42 2.69
C THR A 160 -18.39 22.60 2.70
N VAL A 161 -19.12 21.87 3.54
CA VAL A 161 -20.57 22.00 3.70
C VAL A 161 -20.94 23.13 4.70
N LEU A 162 -20.01 23.50 5.60
CA LEU A 162 -20.22 24.57 6.58
C LEU A 162 -19.86 25.98 6.03
N ASP A 163 -19.12 26.05 4.92
CA ASP A 163 -18.70 27.31 4.27
C ASP A 163 -19.64 27.76 3.14
N LEU A 164 -20.81 27.11 2.95
CA LEU A 164 -21.88 27.47 2.02
C LEU A 164 -23.14 27.90 2.76
#